data_7c510d8ad76025f201e9ed76dbf90553
#
_entry.id   7c510d8ad76025f201e9ed76dbf90553
#
_cell.length_a   1.000
_cell.length_b   1.000
_cell.length_c   1.000
_cell.angle_alpha   90.00
_cell.angle_beta   90.00
_cell.angle_gamma   90.00
#
_symmetry.space_group_name_H-M   'P 1'
#
loop_
_entity.id
_entity.type
_entity.pdbx_description
1 polymer ?
#
loop_
_entity_poly.entity_id
_entity_poly.type
_entity_poly.pdbx_seq_one_letter_code
_entity_poly.pdbx_strand_id
1 'polypeptide(L)'
;MLGRLSHAQYIGSTEMITERLWVYDQGGPLTGGMQQRDVEYVPGLYKIFDEILVNAADNKQRDPSMDSIDVVIDVAEGSISVKNNGNAVPVKMHAEEKVYVPELIFGHLLTGSNFSDSDKKTTGGRNGYGAKLANIFSVSPRCAACVTYASAASAPLFPRT
;
A
#
# COMPACT_ATOMS: atom_id res chain seq x y z
N MET A 1 22.89 9.71 1.14
CA MET A 1 22.66 10.61 0.00
C MET A 1 21.93 9.79 -1.07
N LEU A 2 20.62 9.59 -0.90
CA LEU A 2 19.78 8.94 -1.91
C LEU A 2 19.62 9.97 -3.04
N GLY A 3 20.35 9.73 -4.14
CA GLY A 3 20.18 10.49 -5.35
C GLY A 3 18.69 10.54 -5.70
N ARG A 4 18.24 11.67 -6.23
CA ARG A 4 16.88 11.87 -6.74
C ARG A 4 16.52 10.76 -7.72
N LEU A 5 16.10 9.60 -7.19
CA LEU A 5 15.33 8.65 -7.96
C LEU A 5 14.14 9.45 -8.48
N SER A 6 14.01 9.53 -9.78
CA SER A 6 12.90 10.26 -10.35
C SER A 6 11.62 9.60 -9.81
N HIS A 7 10.90 10.31 -8.95
CA HIS A 7 9.72 9.80 -8.26
C HIS A 7 8.72 9.20 -9.25
N ALA A 8 8.62 9.81 -10.43
CA ALA A 8 7.77 9.36 -11.53
C ALA A 8 8.09 7.94 -12.02
N GLN A 9 9.31 7.45 -11.85
CA GLN A 9 9.71 6.12 -12.33
C GLN A 9 9.09 4.97 -11.51
N TYR A 10 8.84 5.20 -10.21
CA TYR A 10 8.36 4.15 -9.30
C TYR A 10 6.88 4.28 -8.94
N ILE A 11 6.38 5.50 -8.81
CA ILE A 11 4.99 5.74 -8.39
C ILE A 11 4.13 6.39 -9.47
N GLY A 12 4.72 6.85 -10.57
CA GLY A 12 4.03 7.65 -11.58
C GLY A 12 4.04 9.14 -11.25
N SER A 13 3.25 9.93 -11.98
CA SER A 13 3.16 11.36 -11.80
C SER A 13 2.65 11.74 -10.41
N THR A 14 3.27 12.78 -9.82
CA THR A 14 2.77 13.43 -8.60
C THR A 14 1.85 14.62 -8.90
N GLU A 15 1.65 14.92 -10.18
CA GLU A 15 0.71 15.92 -10.64
C GLU A 15 -0.63 15.29 -10.99
N MET A 16 -1.69 16.08 -10.91
CA MET A 16 -3.03 15.65 -11.31
C MET A 16 -3.08 15.45 -12.82
N ILE A 17 -3.62 14.34 -13.26
CA ILE A 17 -3.85 14.03 -14.67
C ILE A 17 -5.31 13.66 -14.90
N THR A 18 -5.77 13.86 -16.12
CA THR A 18 -7.09 13.37 -16.60
C THR A 18 -6.87 12.19 -17.51
N GLU A 19 -7.50 11.08 -17.21
CA GLU A 19 -7.41 9.86 -18.00
C GLU A 19 -8.77 9.20 -18.14
N ARG A 20 -9.03 8.61 -19.32
CA ARG A 20 -10.27 7.88 -19.55
C ARG A 20 -10.19 6.47 -19.02
N LEU A 21 -10.85 6.24 -17.88
CA LEU A 21 -10.79 4.98 -17.13
C LEU A 21 -12.16 4.29 -17.08
N TRP A 22 -12.12 2.98 -16.87
CA TRP A 22 -13.26 2.19 -16.46
C TRP A 22 -13.51 2.38 -14.97
N VAL A 23 -14.69 2.85 -14.61
CA VAL A 23 -15.11 3.08 -13.23
C VAL A 23 -16.38 2.30 -12.96
N TYR A 24 -16.44 1.65 -11.81
CA TYR A 24 -17.68 1.03 -11.37
C TYR A 24 -18.60 2.09 -10.75
N ASP A 25 -19.77 2.24 -11.33
CA ASP A 25 -20.81 3.13 -10.81
C ASP A 25 -21.83 2.30 -10.04
N GLN A 26 -22.07 2.65 -8.77
CA GLN A 26 -23.07 2.03 -7.92
C GLN A 26 -24.50 2.54 -8.19
N GLY A 27 -24.72 3.29 -9.26
CA GLY A 27 -26.04 3.77 -9.69
C GLY A 27 -27.10 2.67 -9.60
N GLY A 28 -28.37 3.05 -9.58
CA GLY A 28 -29.49 2.10 -9.38
C GLY A 28 -29.48 0.89 -10.33
N PRO A 29 -30.39 -0.08 -10.12
CA PRO A 29 -30.38 -1.39 -10.82
C PRO A 29 -30.37 -1.34 -12.35
N LEU A 30 -30.73 -0.19 -12.92
CA LEU A 30 -30.79 0.03 -14.37
C LEU A 30 -29.63 0.88 -14.92
N THR A 31 -28.84 1.51 -14.04
CA THR A 31 -27.78 2.47 -14.43
C THR A 31 -26.41 2.16 -13.84
N GLY A 32 -26.31 1.23 -12.91
CA GLY A 32 -25.05 0.81 -12.31
C GLY A 32 -24.24 -0.10 -13.23
N GLY A 33 -22.94 -0.18 -12.99
CA GLY A 33 -22.03 -1.06 -13.68
C GLY A 33 -20.73 -0.37 -14.11
N MET A 34 -19.96 -1.04 -14.96
CA MET A 34 -18.72 -0.49 -15.48
C MET A 34 -18.99 0.56 -16.55
N GLN A 35 -18.49 1.76 -16.34
CA GLN A 35 -18.62 2.88 -17.27
C GLN A 35 -17.25 3.49 -17.57
N GLN A 36 -17.05 3.89 -18.82
CA GLN A 36 -15.87 4.65 -19.21
C GLN A 36 -16.14 6.14 -19.01
N ARG A 37 -15.33 6.78 -18.19
CA ARG A 37 -15.40 8.24 -18.00
C ARG A 37 -14.01 8.84 -17.77
N ASP A 38 -13.91 10.13 -18.00
CA ASP A 38 -12.71 10.88 -17.69
C ASP A 38 -12.62 11.06 -16.17
N VAL A 39 -11.47 10.69 -15.60
CA VAL A 39 -11.18 10.72 -14.16
C VAL A 39 -9.95 11.58 -13.95
N GLU A 40 -10.07 12.54 -13.05
CA GLU A 40 -8.94 13.35 -12.58
C GLU A 40 -8.38 12.73 -11.32
N TYR A 41 -7.10 12.41 -11.34
CA TYR A 41 -6.44 11.80 -10.18
C TYR A 41 -4.92 12.04 -10.21
N VAL A 42 -4.25 11.78 -9.08
CA VAL A 42 -2.80 11.82 -8.96
C VAL A 42 -2.28 10.38 -8.98
N PRO A 43 -1.63 9.92 -10.08
CA PRO A 43 -1.15 8.54 -10.21
C PRO A 43 -0.25 8.07 -9.07
N GLY A 44 0.66 8.93 -8.60
CA GLY A 44 1.55 8.62 -7.50
C GLY A 44 0.81 8.34 -6.19
N LEU A 45 -0.23 9.10 -5.89
CA LEU A 45 -1.08 8.88 -4.73
C LEU A 45 -1.83 7.54 -4.83
N TYR A 46 -2.45 7.29 -5.97
CA TYR A 46 -3.13 6.03 -6.25
C TYR A 46 -2.17 4.84 -6.08
N LYS A 47 -0.94 4.95 -6.64
CA LYS A 47 0.05 3.87 -6.55
C LYS A 47 0.51 3.60 -5.12
N ILE A 48 0.73 4.62 -4.29
CA ILE A 48 1.09 4.44 -2.89
C ILE A 48 -0.01 3.69 -2.13
N PHE A 49 -1.27 4.06 -2.35
CA PHE A 49 -2.41 3.36 -1.78
C PHE A 49 -2.48 1.90 -2.25
N ASP A 50 -2.36 1.67 -3.56
CA ASP A 50 -2.37 0.35 -4.18
C ASP A 50 -1.31 -0.58 -3.58
N GLU A 51 -0.09 -0.11 -3.38
CA GLU A 51 1.00 -0.88 -2.77
C GLU A 51 0.66 -1.36 -1.35
N ILE A 52 0.00 -0.54 -0.55
CA ILE A 52 -0.42 -0.94 0.80
C ILE A 52 -1.59 -1.92 0.75
N LEU A 53 -2.56 -1.68 -0.14
CA LEU A 53 -3.71 -2.56 -0.33
C LEU A 53 -3.27 -3.96 -0.82
N VAL A 54 -2.36 -4.01 -1.79
CA VAL A 54 -1.78 -5.26 -2.31
C VAL A 54 -1.04 -6.02 -1.21
N ASN A 55 -0.25 -5.34 -0.38
CA ASN A 55 0.43 -5.99 0.75
C ASN A 55 -0.57 -6.58 1.77
N ALA A 56 -1.68 -5.88 2.02
CA ALA A 56 -2.75 -6.40 2.87
C ALA A 56 -3.42 -7.63 2.23
N ALA A 57 -3.68 -7.61 0.92
CA ALA A 57 -4.24 -8.74 0.19
C ALA A 57 -3.27 -9.95 0.13
N ASP A 58 -1.98 -9.71 -0.08
CA ASP A 58 -0.95 -10.74 -0.09
C ASP A 58 -0.82 -11.47 1.26
N ASN A 59 -1.24 -10.83 2.36
CA ASN A 59 -1.26 -11.47 3.67
C ASN A 59 -2.20 -12.68 3.72
N LYS A 60 -3.27 -12.70 2.92
CA LYS A 60 -4.15 -13.86 2.76
C LYS A 60 -3.42 -15.11 2.28
N GLN A 61 -2.36 -14.96 1.47
CA GLN A 61 -1.54 -16.08 0.99
C GLN A 61 -0.71 -16.70 2.12
N ARG A 62 -0.33 -15.89 3.11
CA ARG A 62 0.44 -16.32 4.27
C ARG A 62 -0.46 -16.81 5.41
N ASP A 63 -1.64 -16.23 5.53
CA ASP A 63 -2.63 -16.55 6.54
C ASP A 63 -3.99 -16.84 5.92
N PRO A 64 -4.29 -18.10 5.61
CA PRO A 64 -5.57 -18.51 5.04
C PRO A 64 -6.78 -18.17 5.93
N SER A 65 -6.60 -17.92 7.22
CA SER A 65 -7.69 -17.54 8.14
C SER A 65 -8.14 -16.10 7.96
N MET A 66 -7.30 -15.24 7.35
CA MET A 66 -7.67 -13.88 7.03
C MET A 66 -8.88 -13.85 6.09
N ASP A 67 -9.90 -13.06 6.39
CA ASP A 67 -11.13 -12.98 5.59
C ASP A 67 -11.64 -11.54 5.37
N SER A 68 -10.99 -10.54 5.96
CA SER A 68 -11.40 -9.15 5.80
C SER A 68 -10.23 -8.19 5.59
N ILE A 69 -10.52 -7.16 4.79
CA ILE A 69 -9.69 -5.94 4.65
C ILE A 69 -10.63 -4.76 4.81
N ASP A 70 -10.31 -3.90 5.77
CA ASP A 70 -11.03 -2.65 6.02
C ASP A 70 -10.21 -1.49 5.47
N VAL A 71 -10.83 -0.63 4.67
CA VAL A 71 -10.23 0.58 4.13
C VAL A 71 -11.03 1.79 4.60
N VAL A 72 -10.35 2.73 5.23
CA VAL A 72 -10.94 4.01 5.64
C VAL A 72 -10.19 5.14 4.97
N ILE A 73 -10.91 5.98 4.25
CA ILE A 73 -10.39 7.20 3.61
C ILE A 73 -11.02 8.39 4.32
N ASP A 74 -10.21 9.17 5.00
CA ASP A 74 -10.63 10.42 5.65
C ASP A 74 -10.06 11.60 4.86
N VAL A 75 -10.92 12.22 4.06
CA VAL A 75 -10.54 13.35 3.22
C VAL A 75 -10.24 14.59 4.05
N ALA A 76 -10.94 14.78 5.18
CA ALA A 76 -10.75 15.94 6.04
C ALA A 76 -9.39 15.90 6.76
N GLU A 77 -8.98 14.72 7.21
CA GLU A 77 -7.67 14.48 7.82
C GLU A 77 -6.58 14.17 6.78
N GLY A 78 -6.93 14.01 5.49
CA GLY A 78 -6.00 13.64 4.43
C GLY A 78 -5.32 12.29 4.72
N SER A 79 -6.07 11.31 5.22
CA SER A 79 -5.52 10.02 5.62
C SER A 79 -6.21 8.85 4.96
N ILE A 80 -5.43 7.79 4.70
CA ILE A 80 -5.95 6.48 4.27
C ILE A 80 -5.43 5.42 5.24
N SER A 81 -6.34 4.59 5.73
CA SER A 81 -6.04 3.46 6.60
C SER A 81 -6.44 2.16 5.88
N VAL A 82 -5.55 1.18 5.90
CA VAL A 82 -5.80 -0.16 5.39
C VAL A 82 -5.50 -1.15 6.51
N LYS A 83 -6.49 -1.94 6.89
CA LYS A 83 -6.41 -2.93 7.95
C LYS A 83 -6.87 -4.28 7.43
N ASN A 84 -6.18 -5.34 7.80
CA ASN A 84 -6.65 -6.71 7.60
C ASN A 84 -6.68 -7.47 8.93
N ASN A 85 -7.43 -8.56 9.00
CA ASN A 85 -7.56 -9.39 10.20
C ASN A 85 -6.66 -10.63 10.20
N GLY A 86 -5.69 -10.70 9.30
CA GLY A 86 -4.70 -11.77 9.28
C GLY A 86 -3.57 -11.56 10.30
N ASN A 87 -2.65 -12.53 10.36
CA ASN A 87 -1.50 -12.49 11.26
C ASN A 87 -0.65 -11.23 11.02
N ALA A 88 -0.32 -10.56 12.09
CA ALA A 88 0.49 -9.34 12.06
C ALA A 88 1.97 -9.65 11.73
N VAL A 89 2.68 -8.64 11.27
CA VAL A 89 4.14 -8.69 11.14
C VAL A 89 4.76 -8.91 12.53
N PRO A 90 5.60 -9.94 12.71
CA PRO A 90 6.19 -10.23 14.01
C PRO A 90 7.14 -9.12 14.46
N VAL A 91 6.92 -8.58 15.66
CA VAL A 91 7.81 -7.59 16.26
C VAL A 91 8.97 -8.32 16.95
N LYS A 92 9.93 -8.79 16.15
CA LYS A 92 11.14 -9.46 16.60
C LYS A 92 12.35 -8.96 15.82
N MET A 93 13.53 -9.15 16.40
CA MET A 93 14.79 -8.81 15.74
C MET A 93 15.07 -9.80 14.60
N HIS A 94 15.43 -9.29 13.42
CA HIS A 94 15.87 -10.10 12.29
C HIS A 94 17.25 -10.71 12.62
N ALA A 95 17.43 -12.00 12.33
CA ALA A 95 18.63 -12.73 12.75
C ALA A 95 19.92 -12.19 12.11
N GLU A 96 19.84 -11.80 10.85
CA GLU A 96 20.98 -11.33 10.05
C GLU A 96 21.15 -9.81 10.14
N GLU A 97 20.07 -9.05 9.87
CA GLU A 97 20.13 -7.59 9.77
C GLU A 97 20.19 -6.86 11.11
N LYS A 98 19.93 -7.56 12.24
CA LYS A 98 20.00 -7.01 13.60
C LYS A 98 19.13 -5.78 13.86
N VAL A 99 18.07 -5.62 13.08
CA VAL A 99 17.01 -4.62 13.25
C VAL A 99 15.67 -5.31 13.45
N TYR A 100 14.65 -4.60 13.92
CA TYR A 100 13.32 -5.16 14.05
C TYR A 100 12.69 -5.43 12.67
N VAL A 101 11.95 -6.55 12.54
CA VAL A 101 11.29 -6.92 11.28
C VAL A 101 10.41 -5.80 10.73
N PRO A 102 9.58 -5.08 11.51
CA PRO A 102 8.85 -3.93 11.01
C PRO A 102 9.76 -2.80 10.48
N GLU A 103 10.86 -2.51 11.17
CA GLU A 103 11.85 -1.53 10.72
C GLU A 103 12.47 -1.93 9.37
N LEU A 104 12.81 -3.21 9.23
CA LEU A 104 13.32 -3.76 7.98
C LEU A 104 12.32 -3.60 6.84
N ILE A 105 11.04 -3.94 7.08
CA ILE A 105 9.98 -3.87 6.07
C ILE A 105 9.71 -2.44 5.62
N PHE A 106 9.66 -1.49 6.53
CA PHE A 106 9.26 -0.12 6.23
C PHE A 106 10.42 0.87 6.02
N GLY A 107 11.62 0.54 6.51
CA GLY A 107 12.77 1.45 6.51
C GLY A 107 13.89 1.06 5.54
N HIS A 108 14.06 -0.23 5.21
CA HIS A 108 15.18 -0.70 4.40
C HIS A 108 14.73 -1.09 3.00
N LEU A 109 15.44 -0.60 1.98
CA LEU A 109 15.16 -0.93 0.58
C LEU A 109 15.62 -2.35 0.24
N LEU A 110 14.95 -3.00 -0.72
CA LEU A 110 15.28 -4.33 -1.24
C LEU A 110 15.16 -5.48 -0.23
N THR A 111 14.35 -5.32 0.80
CA THR A 111 14.11 -6.36 1.80
C THR A 111 12.76 -7.05 1.54
N GLY A 112 12.64 -7.77 0.45
CA GLY A 112 11.48 -8.58 0.12
C GLY A 112 11.77 -10.08 0.30
N SER A 113 10.78 -10.87 0.66
CA SER A 113 10.87 -12.34 0.68
C SER A 113 10.51 -12.97 -0.68
N ASN A 114 10.18 -12.16 -1.69
CA ASN A 114 9.57 -12.63 -2.94
C ASN A 114 10.50 -12.50 -4.17
N PHE A 115 11.82 -12.45 -3.96
CA PHE A 115 12.81 -12.28 -5.04
C PHE A 115 13.07 -13.54 -5.88
N SER A 116 12.62 -14.73 -5.46
CA SER A 116 12.83 -15.95 -6.23
C SER A 116 11.80 -16.09 -7.35
N ASP A 117 12.24 -16.01 -8.59
CA ASP A 117 11.39 -16.23 -9.78
C ASP A 117 11.09 -17.71 -10.04
N SER A 118 11.70 -18.62 -9.28
CA SER A 118 11.53 -20.07 -9.44
C SER A 118 10.22 -20.60 -8.86
N ASP A 119 9.60 -19.86 -7.94
CA ASP A 119 8.35 -20.26 -7.30
C ASP A 119 7.14 -19.64 -8.00
N LYS A 120 6.14 -20.44 -8.35
CA LYS A 120 4.84 -19.93 -8.82
C LYS A 120 4.14 -19.20 -7.69
N LYS A 121 4.43 -17.91 -7.51
CA LYS A 121 3.82 -17.05 -6.49
C LYS A 121 2.69 -16.23 -7.10
N THR A 122 1.57 -16.21 -6.41
CA THR A 122 0.39 -15.40 -6.74
C THR A 122 0.36 -14.06 -5.98
N THR A 123 1.50 -13.66 -5.41
CA THR A 123 1.63 -12.41 -4.65
C THR A 123 1.88 -11.21 -5.57
N GLY A 124 1.22 -10.07 -5.29
CA GLY A 124 1.37 -8.83 -6.05
C GLY A 124 2.67 -8.09 -5.72
N GLY A 125 3.14 -8.16 -4.46
CA GLY A 125 4.36 -7.49 -4.02
C GLY A 125 5.62 -8.27 -4.39
N ARG A 126 6.34 -7.83 -5.44
CA ARG A 126 7.56 -8.51 -5.93
C ARG A 126 8.85 -7.85 -5.49
N ASN A 127 8.93 -6.54 -5.49
CA ASN A 127 10.18 -5.80 -5.42
C ASN A 127 10.53 -5.27 -4.03
N GLY A 128 9.65 -5.41 -3.04
CA GLY A 128 9.86 -4.92 -1.68
C GLY A 128 9.95 -3.38 -1.55
N TYR A 129 9.46 -2.64 -2.53
CA TYR A 129 9.48 -1.16 -2.52
C TYR A 129 8.19 -0.54 -1.98
N GLY A 130 7.04 -1.19 -2.13
CA GLY A 130 5.73 -0.60 -1.92
C GLY A 130 5.52 0.05 -0.56
N ALA A 131 5.74 -0.70 0.52
CA ALA A 131 5.59 -0.17 1.88
C ALA A 131 6.57 0.99 2.17
N LYS A 132 7.75 0.97 1.57
CA LYS A 132 8.78 2.00 1.73
C LYS A 132 8.45 3.27 0.97
N LEU A 133 7.88 3.12 -0.23
CA LEU A 133 7.37 4.27 -0.99
C LEU A 133 6.23 4.95 -0.23
N ALA A 134 5.31 4.18 0.33
CA ALA A 134 4.27 4.74 1.19
C ALA A 134 4.85 5.50 2.39
N ASN A 135 5.91 4.97 3.02
CA ASN A 135 6.61 5.63 4.11
C ASN A 135 7.29 6.93 3.68
N ILE A 136 7.98 6.94 2.52
CA ILE A 136 8.71 8.10 2.00
C ILE A 136 7.78 9.25 1.62
N PHE A 137 6.64 8.93 1.02
CA PHE A 137 5.68 9.93 0.51
C PHE A 137 4.61 10.35 1.52
N SER A 138 4.60 9.73 2.71
CA SER A 138 3.68 10.10 3.78
C SER A 138 4.29 11.13 4.72
N VAL A 139 3.49 12.12 5.11
CA VAL A 139 3.92 13.16 6.08
C VAL A 139 4.09 12.57 7.49
N SER A 140 3.25 11.60 7.86
CA SER A 140 3.31 10.93 9.15
C SER A 140 2.87 9.47 9.00
N PRO A 141 3.75 8.58 8.53
CA PRO A 141 3.41 7.18 8.42
C PRO A 141 3.23 6.57 9.81
N ARG A 142 2.10 5.94 10.02
CA ARG A 142 1.83 5.19 11.24
C ARG A 142 1.63 3.74 10.86
N CYS A 143 2.56 2.88 11.27
CA CYS A 143 2.37 1.43 11.24
C CYS A 143 1.98 0.98 12.65
N ALA A 144 0.73 0.58 12.83
CA ALA A 144 0.30 -0.10 14.02
C ALA A 144 0.56 -1.61 13.84
N ALA A 145 1.75 -2.07 14.16
CA ALA A 145 1.98 -3.50 14.39
C ALA A 145 1.30 -3.87 15.71
N CYS A 146 0.02 -4.16 15.68
CA CYS A 146 -0.69 -4.60 16.87
C CYS A 146 -0.39 -6.07 17.12
N VAL A 147 -0.08 -6.41 18.36
CA VAL A 147 0.32 -7.76 18.82
C VAL A 147 -0.78 -8.82 18.59
N THR A 148 -1.98 -8.40 18.18
CA THR A 148 -3.11 -9.29 17.96
C THR A 148 -3.89 -9.05 16.66
N TYR A 149 -3.76 -7.92 15.98
CA TYR A 149 -4.57 -7.63 14.79
C TYR A 149 -3.86 -6.67 13.84
N ALA A 150 -3.67 -7.10 12.60
CA ALA A 150 -3.56 -6.31 11.37
C ALA A 150 -2.56 -5.16 11.32
N SER A 151 -1.76 -5.14 10.27
CA SER A 151 -1.04 -3.94 9.88
C SER A 151 -2.03 -2.88 9.42
N ALA A 152 -2.19 -1.81 10.18
CA ALA A 152 -2.83 -0.60 9.70
C ALA A 152 -1.74 0.39 9.30
N ALA A 153 -1.67 0.73 8.03
CA ALA A 153 -0.90 1.88 7.60
C ALA A 153 -1.87 3.05 7.46
N SER A 154 -1.79 4.02 8.35
CA SER A 154 -2.48 5.30 8.19
C SER A 154 -1.44 6.37 7.89
N ALA A 155 -1.59 7.07 6.81
CA ALA A 155 -0.70 8.14 6.42
C ALA A 155 -1.51 9.38 6.07
N PRO A 156 -1.25 10.55 6.64
CA PRO A 156 -1.74 11.79 6.06
C PRO A 156 -1.04 12.01 4.73
N LEU A 157 -1.81 12.12 3.67
CA LEU A 157 -1.34 12.12 2.29
C LEU A 157 -1.09 13.52 1.71
N PHE A 158 -1.42 14.58 2.47
CA PHE A 158 -1.25 15.94 2.03
C PHE A 158 -0.71 16.84 3.14
N PRO A 159 0.25 17.73 2.85
CA PRO A 159 0.53 18.85 3.75
C PRO A 159 -0.73 19.71 3.85
N ARG A 160 -1.14 20.04 5.07
CA ARG A 160 -2.15 21.11 5.27
C ARG A 160 -1.53 22.39 4.74
N THR A 161 -2.10 22.95 3.71
CA THR A 161 -1.79 24.33 3.24
C THR A 161 -2.27 25.35 4.25
#